data_d2a767c2254d8f95f3f43f64fc411670
#
_entry.id   d2a767c2254d8f95f3f43f64fc411670
#
_cell.length_a   1.000
_cell.length_b   1.000
_cell.length_c   1.000
_cell.angle_alpha   90.00
_cell.angle_beta   90.00
_cell.angle_gamma   90.00
#
_symmetry.space_group_name_H-M   'P 1'
#
loop_
_entity.id
_entity.type
_entity.pdbx_description
1 polymer ?
#
loop_
_entity_poly.entity_id
_entity_poly.type
_entity_poly.pdbx_seq_one_letter_code
_entity_poly.pdbx_strand_id
1 'polypeptide(L)'
;SNDRIVKGVVTNIKNYDKFYVCWTYYSRFVKYNPVDNFEVLFTVGSVTGTKNSHNDKTKNNYTKYQEFVDIYYKHWFNELYEFKGFLHQIILLQSLFQVHRKDYVMLNTSYIWPWLSPIDSFAENIKHMICFDKMSDEQIYREHKEINELVNQIDLTKFVFWNYDIVSFMRECNFYNTKNDGHPNTDGHKAI
;
A
#
# COMPACT_ATOMS: atom_id res chain seq x y z
N SER A 1 1.37 -7.76 0.62
CA SER A 1 1.33 -6.79 -0.48
C SER A 1 -0.04 -6.80 -1.17
N ASN A 2 -0.33 -5.76 -1.89
CA ASN A 2 -1.58 -5.61 -2.62
C ASN A 2 -1.72 -6.67 -3.73
N ASP A 3 -0.64 -7.08 -4.37
CA ASP A 3 -0.65 -8.19 -5.33
C ASP A 3 -1.21 -9.50 -4.74
N ARG A 4 -0.85 -9.80 -3.48
CA ARG A 4 -1.40 -10.98 -2.79
C ARG A 4 -2.89 -10.83 -2.52
N ILE A 5 -3.34 -9.62 -2.18
CA ILE A 5 -4.76 -9.34 -1.98
C ILE A 5 -5.51 -9.56 -3.29
N VAL A 6 -5.05 -8.97 -4.39
CA VAL A 6 -5.64 -9.15 -5.72
C VAL A 6 -5.68 -10.63 -6.10
N LYS A 7 -4.55 -11.34 -5.98
CA LYS A 7 -4.47 -12.77 -6.27
C LYS A 7 -5.46 -13.58 -5.43
N GLY A 8 -5.55 -13.29 -4.13
CA GLY A 8 -6.48 -13.94 -3.21
C GLY A 8 -7.94 -13.76 -3.63
N VAL A 9 -8.34 -12.55 -4.00
CA VAL A 9 -9.69 -12.26 -4.50
C VAL A 9 -9.96 -12.99 -5.82
N VAL A 10 -9.07 -12.86 -6.81
CA VAL A 10 -9.22 -13.49 -8.14
C VAL A 10 -9.38 -15.00 -8.01
N THR A 11 -8.54 -15.64 -7.18
CA THR A 11 -8.62 -17.10 -6.98
C THR A 11 -9.93 -17.54 -6.33
N ASN A 12 -10.52 -16.69 -5.49
CA ASN A 12 -11.69 -17.07 -4.69
C ASN A 12 -12.99 -16.38 -5.15
N ILE A 13 -13.00 -15.66 -6.26
CA ILE A 13 -14.15 -14.88 -6.70
C ILE A 13 -15.43 -15.67 -6.87
N LYS A 14 -15.30 -16.96 -7.24
CA LYS A 14 -16.44 -17.88 -7.41
C LYS A 14 -16.89 -18.55 -6.13
N ASN A 15 -16.05 -18.53 -5.08
CA ASN A 15 -16.26 -19.30 -3.86
C ASN A 15 -17.04 -18.53 -2.79
N TYR A 16 -17.07 -17.20 -2.88
CA TYR A 16 -17.70 -16.33 -1.87
C TYR A 16 -18.61 -15.31 -2.54
N ASP A 17 -19.64 -14.88 -1.82
CA ASP A 17 -20.58 -13.86 -2.28
C ASP A 17 -20.24 -12.46 -1.77
N LYS A 18 -19.45 -12.39 -0.70
CA LYS A 18 -19.04 -11.12 -0.07
C LYS A 18 -17.54 -11.09 0.21
N PHE A 19 -16.93 -9.94 -0.03
CA PHE A 19 -15.50 -9.70 0.16
C PHE A 19 -15.24 -8.49 1.04
N TYR A 20 -14.32 -8.64 1.98
CA TYR A 20 -13.74 -7.54 2.73
C TYR A 20 -12.28 -7.42 2.31
N VAL A 21 -11.94 -6.32 1.62
CA VAL A 21 -10.62 -6.09 1.06
C VAL A 21 -9.90 -5.06 1.89
N CYS A 22 -8.90 -5.51 2.64
CA CYS A 22 -8.08 -4.62 3.45
C CYS A 22 -6.77 -4.34 2.71
N TRP A 23 -6.68 -3.18 2.08
CA TRP A 23 -5.49 -2.75 1.38
C TRP A 23 -4.35 -2.43 2.33
N THR A 24 -3.14 -2.82 1.95
CA THR A 24 -1.92 -2.50 2.69
C THR A 24 -1.15 -1.36 2.00
N TYR A 25 -0.01 -0.96 2.55
CA TYR A 25 0.83 0.06 1.93
C TYR A 25 1.14 -0.30 0.47
N TYR A 26 0.92 0.66 -0.44
CA TYR A 26 1.14 0.47 -1.88
C TYR A 26 2.61 0.21 -2.22
N SER A 27 3.53 0.70 -1.41
CA SER A 27 4.98 0.46 -1.55
C SER A 27 5.44 -0.94 -1.09
N ARG A 28 4.52 -1.80 -0.63
CA ARG A 28 4.84 -3.17 -0.24
C ARG A 28 4.77 -4.10 -1.43
N PHE A 29 5.85 -4.81 -1.71
CA PHE A 29 5.86 -5.86 -2.72
C PHE A 29 6.41 -7.17 -2.16
N VAL A 30 6.08 -8.28 -2.83
CA VAL A 30 6.52 -9.62 -2.46
C VAL A 30 7.27 -10.22 -3.64
N LYS A 31 8.44 -10.79 -3.38
CA LYS A 31 9.17 -11.61 -4.34
C LYS A 31 9.31 -13.02 -3.81
N TYR A 32 8.97 -13.98 -4.66
CA TYR A 32 9.20 -15.38 -4.37
C TYR A 32 10.66 -15.74 -4.65
N ASN A 33 11.31 -16.36 -3.67
CA ASN A 33 12.63 -16.93 -3.86
C ASN A 33 12.49 -18.44 -4.10
N PRO A 34 12.73 -18.92 -5.33
CA PRO A 34 12.57 -20.34 -5.65
C PRO A 34 13.65 -21.22 -5.02
N VAL A 35 14.81 -20.66 -4.67
CA VAL A 35 15.91 -21.43 -4.06
C VAL A 35 15.57 -21.79 -2.62
N ASP A 36 15.07 -20.83 -1.87
CA ASP A 36 14.73 -21.00 -0.46
C ASP A 36 13.26 -21.40 -0.26
N ASN A 37 12.48 -21.47 -1.34
CA ASN A 37 11.05 -21.81 -1.36
C ASN A 37 10.21 -20.95 -0.41
N PHE A 38 10.47 -19.65 -0.35
CA PHE A 38 9.69 -18.72 0.46
C PHE A 38 9.49 -17.36 -0.22
N GLU A 39 8.51 -16.61 0.27
CA GLU A 39 8.24 -15.26 -0.19
C GLU A 39 8.88 -14.24 0.74
N VAL A 40 9.58 -13.27 0.17
CA VAL A 40 10.18 -12.15 0.88
C VAL A 40 9.29 -10.94 0.71
N LEU A 41 8.87 -10.35 1.83
CA LEU A 41 8.13 -9.10 1.86
C LEU A 41 9.11 -7.93 1.96
N PHE A 42 9.01 -7.03 1.02
CA PHE A 42 9.76 -5.77 0.99
C PHE A 42 8.83 -4.61 1.34
N THR A 43 9.29 -3.73 2.22
CA THR A 43 8.60 -2.48 2.56
C THR A 43 9.60 -1.36 2.67
N VAL A 44 9.23 -0.16 2.21
CA VAL A 44 10.03 1.05 2.43
C VAL A 44 10.20 1.24 3.95
N GLY A 45 11.41 1.32 4.44
CA GLY A 45 11.70 1.51 5.86
C GLY A 45 11.71 0.25 6.74
N SER A 46 11.18 -0.90 6.28
CA SER A 46 11.23 -2.14 7.08
C SER A 46 12.54 -2.92 6.96
N VAL A 47 13.41 -2.49 6.09
CA VAL A 47 14.79 -2.97 6.00
C VAL A 47 15.52 -2.84 7.33
N THR A 48 15.13 -1.88 8.17
CA THR A 48 15.63 -1.72 9.54
C THR A 48 14.94 -2.64 10.56
N GLY A 49 13.72 -3.08 10.31
CA GLY A 49 12.93 -3.92 11.22
C GLY A 49 13.31 -5.39 11.23
N THR A 50 13.89 -5.88 10.14
CA THR A 50 14.34 -7.29 10.05
C THR A 50 15.64 -7.57 10.84
N LYS A 51 16.30 -6.56 11.39
CA LYS A 51 17.47 -6.74 12.27
C LYS A 51 17.19 -7.54 13.54
N ASN A 52 15.93 -7.75 13.89
CA ASN A 52 15.53 -8.39 15.16
C ASN A 52 14.96 -9.81 14.99
N SER A 53 14.99 -10.42 13.79
CA SER A 53 14.63 -11.83 13.70
C SER A 53 15.79 -12.70 14.17
N HIS A 54 15.60 -13.35 15.32
CA HIS A 54 16.59 -14.15 16.03
C HIS A 54 16.99 -15.49 15.35
N ASN A 55 16.69 -15.70 14.07
CA ASN A 55 17.08 -16.90 13.36
C ASN A 55 18.35 -16.68 12.53
N ASP A 56 19.47 -17.29 12.94
CA ASP A 56 20.78 -17.20 12.28
C ASP A 56 20.77 -17.58 10.79
N LYS A 57 19.83 -18.40 10.34
CA LYS A 57 19.65 -18.74 8.91
C LYS A 57 19.12 -17.55 8.08
N THR A 58 18.41 -16.63 8.68
CA THR A 58 17.91 -15.42 7.99
C THR A 58 18.98 -14.34 7.85
N LYS A 59 20.02 -14.35 8.67
CA LYS A 59 21.10 -13.35 8.65
C LYS A 59 21.89 -13.34 7.34
N ASN A 60 22.25 -14.49 6.81
CA ASN A 60 23.00 -14.59 5.53
C ASN A 60 22.12 -14.26 4.31
N ASN A 61 20.84 -14.61 4.36
CA ASN A 61 19.90 -14.24 3.31
C ASN A 61 19.59 -12.74 3.37
N TYR A 62 19.55 -12.15 4.57
CA TYR A 62 19.32 -10.73 4.77
C TYR A 62 20.32 -9.84 4.03
N THR A 63 21.64 -10.16 4.07
CA THR A 63 22.67 -9.37 3.41
C THR A 63 22.46 -9.33 1.88
N LYS A 64 22.13 -10.45 1.26
CA LYS A 64 21.85 -10.53 -0.18
C LYS A 64 20.58 -9.75 -0.56
N TYR A 65 19.53 -9.83 0.25
CA TYR A 65 18.30 -9.07 0.00
C TYR A 65 18.48 -7.59 0.29
N GLN A 66 19.34 -7.22 1.24
CA GLN A 66 19.65 -5.83 1.54
C GLN A 66 20.26 -5.13 0.33
N GLU A 67 21.25 -5.71 -0.32
CA GLU A 67 21.85 -5.13 -1.54
C GLU A 67 20.81 -4.95 -2.65
N PHE A 68 19.94 -5.94 -2.86
CA PHE A 68 18.86 -5.82 -3.84
C PHE A 68 17.89 -4.69 -3.47
N VAL A 69 17.50 -4.62 -2.20
CA VAL A 69 16.56 -3.61 -1.69
C VAL A 69 17.16 -2.21 -1.83
N ASP A 70 18.43 -2.04 -1.48
CA ASP A 70 19.13 -0.76 -1.58
C ASP A 70 19.23 -0.29 -3.03
N ILE A 71 19.56 -1.19 -3.96
CA ILE A 71 19.58 -0.90 -5.40
C ILE A 71 18.19 -0.57 -5.92
N TYR A 72 17.18 -1.37 -5.53
CA TYR A 72 15.81 -1.15 -5.96
C TYR A 72 15.29 0.22 -5.50
N TYR A 73 15.38 0.53 -4.23
CA TYR A 73 14.88 1.80 -3.71
C TYR A 73 15.70 3.01 -4.20
N LYS A 74 16.98 2.86 -4.41
CA LYS A 74 17.83 3.93 -4.89
C LYS A 74 17.63 4.26 -6.37
N HIS A 75 17.35 3.25 -7.20
CA HIS A 75 17.42 3.40 -8.65
C HIS A 75 16.13 3.09 -9.41
N TRP A 76 15.23 2.31 -8.81
CA TRP A 76 14.04 1.79 -9.49
C TRP A 76 12.72 2.14 -8.82
N PHE A 77 12.75 2.41 -7.52
CA PHE A 77 11.55 2.72 -6.78
C PHE A 77 11.02 4.09 -7.16
N ASN A 78 9.76 4.14 -7.56
CA ASN A 78 9.03 5.37 -7.84
C ASN A 78 7.70 5.30 -7.09
N GLU A 79 7.59 6.07 -6.03
CA GLU A 79 6.43 6.05 -5.14
C GLU A 79 5.14 6.44 -5.86
N LEU A 80 5.21 7.39 -6.78
CA LEU A 80 4.09 7.82 -7.61
C LEU A 80 3.61 6.69 -8.53
N TYR A 81 4.54 5.97 -9.16
CA TYR A 81 4.22 4.82 -9.99
C TYR A 81 3.56 3.70 -9.20
N GLU A 82 4.07 3.40 -8.00
CA GLU A 82 3.50 2.40 -7.11
C GLU A 82 2.09 2.82 -6.64
N PHE A 83 1.89 4.11 -6.37
CA PHE A 83 0.57 4.63 -6.02
C PHE A 83 -0.43 4.51 -7.19
N LYS A 84 -0.03 4.87 -8.40
CA LYS A 84 -0.87 4.66 -9.60
C LYS A 84 -1.19 3.17 -9.81
N GLY A 85 -0.19 2.30 -9.63
CA GLY A 85 -0.38 0.85 -9.66
C GLY A 85 -1.42 0.38 -8.63
N PHE A 86 -1.40 0.93 -7.44
CA PHE A 86 -2.39 0.67 -6.40
C PHE A 86 -3.81 1.10 -6.83
N LEU A 87 -3.97 2.29 -7.41
CA LEU A 87 -5.28 2.73 -7.94
C LEU A 87 -5.80 1.80 -9.04
N HIS A 88 -4.94 1.38 -9.96
CA HIS A 88 -5.33 0.40 -10.98
C HIS A 88 -5.79 -0.93 -10.39
N GLN A 89 -5.14 -1.42 -9.32
CA GLN A 89 -5.55 -2.64 -8.64
C GLN A 89 -6.93 -2.50 -7.99
N ILE A 90 -7.25 -1.34 -7.41
CA ILE A 90 -8.59 -1.03 -6.88
C ILE A 90 -9.63 -1.09 -8.00
N ILE A 91 -9.40 -0.37 -9.09
CA ILE A 91 -10.30 -0.32 -10.26
C ILE A 91 -10.52 -1.73 -10.82
N LEU A 92 -9.45 -2.51 -10.96
CA LEU A 92 -9.52 -3.89 -11.42
C LEU A 92 -10.41 -4.75 -10.52
N LEU A 93 -10.23 -4.70 -9.20
CA LEU A 93 -11.04 -5.49 -8.27
C LEU A 93 -12.50 -5.03 -8.24
N GLN A 94 -12.77 -3.74 -8.28
CA GLN A 94 -14.14 -3.22 -8.33
C GLN A 94 -14.86 -3.70 -9.61
N SER A 95 -14.18 -3.63 -10.75
CA SER A 95 -14.69 -4.14 -12.02
C SER A 95 -14.95 -5.65 -11.97
N LEU A 96 -14.05 -6.42 -11.35
CA LEU A 96 -14.21 -7.86 -11.18
C LEU A 96 -15.42 -8.20 -10.30
N PHE A 97 -15.59 -7.50 -9.17
CA PHE A 97 -16.75 -7.67 -8.29
C PHE A 97 -18.06 -7.33 -9.00
N GLN A 98 -18.08 -6.27 -9.78
CA GLN A 98 -19.23 -5.87 -10.57
C GLN A 98 -19.62 -6.93 -11.61
N VAL A 99 -18.66 -7.42 -12.39
CA VAL A 99 -18.87 -8.48 -13.39
C VAL A 99 -19.40 -9.76 -12.75
N HIS A 100 -18.86 -10.13 -11.59
CA HIS A 100 -19.29 -11.34 -10.87
C HIS A 100 -20.45 -11.10 -9.90
N ARG A 101 -21.01 -9.89 -9.85
CA ARG A 101 -22.14 -9.49 -8.97
C ARG A 101 -21.87 -9.81 -7.51
N LYS A 102 -20.65 -9.51 -7.05
CA LYS A 102 -20.22 -9.76 -5.66
C LYS A 102 -20.42 -8.51 -4.81
N ASP A 103 -20.85 -8.73 -3.56
CA ASP A 103 -20.83 -7.65 -2.57
C ASP A 103 -19.42 -7.47 -2.01
N TYR A 104 -19.02 -6.24 -1.76
CA TYR A 104 -17.69 -5.97 -1.21
C TYR A 104 -17.62 -4.66 -0.44
N VAL A 105 -16.66 -4.64 0.48
CA VAL A 105 -16.24 -3.44 1.22
C VAL A 105 -14.72 -3.37 1.17
N MET A 106 -14.19 -2.19 0.96
CA MET A 106 -12.75 -1.93 0.94
C MET A 106 -12.35 -1.06 2.15
N LEU A 107 -11.20 -1.37 2.72
CA LEU A 107 -10.57 -0.60 3.78
C LEU A 107 -9.18 -0.20 3.35
N ASN A 108 -8.81 1.04 3.58
CA ASN A 108 -7.46 1.52 3.32
C ASN A 108 -6.68 1.61 4.63
N THR A 109 -5.51 0.96 4.67
CA THR A 109 -4.60 1.06 5.83
C THR A 109 -3.47 2.06 5.62
N SER A 110 -3.36 2.63 4.41
CA SER A 110 -2.29 3.55 4.04
C SER A 110 -2.76 4.98 4.02
N TYR A 111 -1.91 5.87 4.49
CA TYR A 111 -2.11 7.31 4.32
C TYR A 111 -1.86 7.70 2.86
N ILE A 112 -2.93 8.07 2.15
CA ILE A 112 -2.90 8.40 0.71
C ILE A 112 -3.12 9.89 0.44
N TRP A 113 -3.37 10.69 1.46
CA TRP A 113 -3.69 12.11 1.34
C TRP A 113 -2.67 12.94 0.52
N PRO A 114 -1.36 12.73 0.63
CA PRO A 114 -0.40 13.52 -0.17
C PRO A 114 -0.68 13.44 -1.68
N TRP A 115 -1.19 12.30 -2.15
CA TRP A 115 -1.49 12.06 -3.56
C TRP A 115 -2.82 12.62 -4.02
N LEU A 116 -3.76 12.83 -3.09
CA LEU A 116 -5.12 13.29 -3.36
C LEU A 116 -5.33 14.77 -3.03
N SER A 117 -4.27 15.45 -2.59
CA SER A 117 -4.33 16.86 -2.22
C SER A 117 -4.49 17.77 -3.46
N PRO A 118 -4.96 19.01 -3.29
CA PRO A 118 -4.97 20.01 -4.36
C PRO A 118 -3.57 20.20 -4.97
N ILE A 119 -3.53 20.66 -6.25
CA ILE A 119 -2.30 20.70 -7.06
C ILE A 119 -1.11 21.37 -6.37
N ASP A 120 -1.33 22.45 -5.64
CA ASP A 120 -0.25 23.18 -4.96
C ASP A 120 0.38 22.34 -3.85
N SER A 121 -0.46 21.71 -3.00
CA SER A 121 0.00 20.82 -1.95
C SER A 121 0.59 19.52 -2.50
N PHE A 122 0.05 19.01 -3.60
CA PHE A 122 0.60 17.86 -4.32
C PHE A 122 2.01 18.18 -4.84
N ALA A 123 2.20 19.34 -5.47
CA ALA A 123 3.49 19.78 -5.97
C ALA A 123 4.54 19.94 -4.86
N GLU A 124 4.15 20.48 -3.71
CA GLU A 124 5.02 20.57 -2.54
C GLU A 124 5.39 19.19 -2.00
N ASN A 125 4.41 18.30 -1.84
CA ASN A 125 4.64 16.94 -1.36
C ASN A 125 5.60 16.16 -2.26
N ILE A 126 5.45 16.28 -3.59
CA ILE A 126 6.32 15.62 -4.56
C ILE A 126 7.76 16.14 -4.49
N LYS A 127 7.96 17.43 -4.35
CA LYS A 127 9.31 18.05 -4.28
C LYS A 127 10.15 17.52 -3.11
N HIS A 128 9.51 17.03 -2.06
CA HIS A 128 10.19 16.43 -0.90
C HIS A 128 10.49 14.93 -1.06
N MET A 129 10.04 14.30 -2.14
CA MET A 129 10.28 12.89 -2.39
C MET A 129 11.55 12.69 -3.22
N ILE A 130 12.37 11.72 -2.85
CA ILE A 130 13.74 11.51 -3.35
C ILE A 130 13.86 11.39 -4.88
N CYS A 131 12.78 11.06 -5.58
CA CYS A 131 12.81 10.81 -7.03
C CYS A 131 12.29 11.98 -7.88
N PHE A 132 11.87 13.09 -7.29
CA PHE A 132 11.05 14.10 -7.99
C PHE A 132 11.66 15.50 -8.05
N ASP A 133 12.85 15.70 -7.52
CA ASP A 133 13.58 16.96 -7.55
C ASP A 133 13.88 17.50 -8.98
N LYS A 134 13.68 16.64 -9.99
CA LYS A 134 13.93 16.94 -11.41
C LYS A 134 12.66 17.06 -12.26
N MET A 135 11.47 16.91 -11.67
CA MET A 135 10.24 17.04 -12.44
C MET A 135 9.92 18.51 -12.74
N SER A 136 9.55 18.81 -13.98
CA SER A 136 9.02 20.12 -14.36
C SER A 136 7.59 20.29 -13.82
N ASP A 137 7.16 21.54 -13.67
CA ASP A 137 5.79 21.85 -13.24
C ASP A 137 4.75 21.24 -14.19
N GLU A 138 5.01 21.17 -15.49
CA GLU A 138 4.14 20.52 -16.47
C GLU A 138 4.04 19.01 -16.22
N GLN A 139 5.14 18.35 -15.88
CA GLN A 139 5.14 16.94 -15.50
C GLN A 139 4.34 16.71 -14.22
N ILE A 140 4.53 17.55 -13.20
CA ILE A 140 3.78 17.48 -11.94
C ILE A 140 2.28 17.63 -12.20
N TYR A 141 1.89 18.61 -13.02
CA TYR A 141 0.49 18.83 -13.37
C TYR A 141 -0.12 17.62 -14.10
N ARG A 142 0.61 17.04 -15.04
CA ARG A 142 0.17 15.84 -15.77
C ARG A 142 -0.04 14.65 -14.84
N GLU A 143 0.89 14.40 -13.92
CA GLU A 143 0.78 13.31 -12.96
C GLU A 143 -0.41 13.48 -12.02
N HIS A 144 -0.61 14.69 -11.50
CA HIS A 144 -1.76 15.02 -10.68
C HIS A 144 -3.10 14.79 -11.41
N LYS A 145 -3.17 15.23 -12.68
CA LYS A 145 -4.34 15.01 -13.52
C LYS A 145 -4.63 13.52 -13.72
N GLU A 146 -3.61 12.72 -14.03
CA GLU A 146 -3.74 11.28 -14.22
C GLU A 146 -4.24 10.58 -12.94
N ILE A 147 -3.71 10.95 -11.77
CA ILE A 147 -4.19 10.42 -10.49
C ILE A 147 -5.67 10.73 -10.29
N ASN A 148 -6.09 11.97 -10.51
CA ASN A 148 -7.50 12.35 -10.39
C ASN A 148 -8.40 11.59 -11.35
N GLU A 149 -7.95 11.35 -12.59
CA GLU A 149 -8.68 10.55 -13.58
C GLU A 149 -8.83 9.08 -13.12
N LEU A 150 -7.83 8.51 -12.47
CA LEU A 150 -7.92 7.18 -11.87
C LEU A 150 -8.87 7.15 -10.67
N VAL A 151 -8.75 8.12 -9.77
CA VAL A 151 -9.61 8.22 -8.58
C VAL A 151 -11.08 8.39 -8.97
N ASN A 152 -11.37 9.15 -10.02
CA ASN A 152 -12.74 9.33 -10.52
C ASN A 152 -13.38 8.04 -11.08
N GLN A 153 -12.60 7.00 -11.36
CA GLN A 153 -13.10 5.69 -11.77
C GLN A 153 -13.40 4.76 -10.58
N ILE A 154 -13.04 5.16 -9.37
CA ILE A 154 -13.21 4.35 -8.17
C ILE A 154 -14.57 4.64 -7.53
N ASP A 155 -15.35 3.61 -7.24
CA ASP A 155 -16.54 3.73 -6.41
C ASP A 155 -16.14 3.88 -4.94
N LEU A 156 -16.04 5.13 -4.51
CA LEU A 156 -15.65 5.49 -3.14
C LEU A 156 -16.70 5.11 -2.09
N THR A 157 -17.96 4.85 -2.50
CA THR A 157 -19.02 4.42 -1.58
C THR A 157 -18.77 3.03 -0.99
N LYS A 158 -17.87 2.26 -1.61
CA LYS A 158 -17.43 0.94 -1.18
C LYS A 158 -16.25 0.99 -0.22
N PHE A 159 -15.71 2.17 0.04
CA PHE A 159 -14.61 2.34 0.99
C PHE A 159 -15.12 2.80 2.35
N VAL A 160 -14.65 2.09 3.37
CA VAL A 160 -14.59 2.58 4.74
C VAL A 160 -13.33 3.40 4.88
N PHE A 161 -13.06 4.45 5.28
CA PHE A 161 -11.77 5.19 5.41
C PHE A 161 -11.02 5.41 4.08
N TRP A 162 -11.65 6.05 3.08
CA TRP A 162 -10.91 6.43 1.87
C TRP A 162 -9.88 7.55 2.14
N ASN A 163 -10.32 8.65 2.74
CA ASN A 163 -9.48 9.81 3.03
C ASN A 163 -8.80 9.75 4.40
N TYR A 164 -8.97 8.66 5.11
CA TYR A 164 -8.55 8.53 6.49
C TYR A 164 -8.09 7.10 6.72
N ASP A 165 -6.85 6.91 7.02
CA ASP A 165 -6.35 5.55 7.20
C ASP A 165 -6.69 5.00 8.60
N ILE A 166 -6.76 3.67 8.67
CA ILE A 166 -7.10 2.97 9.90
C ILE A 166 -6.12 3.26 11.05
N VAL A 167 -4.84 3.53 10.72
CA VAL A 167 -3.81 3.83 11.72
C VAL A 167 -4.08 5.20 12.35
N SER A 168 -4.46 6.20 11.56
CA SER A 168 -4.86 7.52 12.05
C SER A 168 -6.12 7.43 12.91
N PHE A 169 -7.12 6.67 12.48
CA PHE A 169 -8.31 6.39 13.27
C PHE A 169 -7.95 5.76 14.62
N MET A 170 -7.12 4.73 14.64
CA MET A 170 -6.70 4.10 15.88
C MET A 170 -5.96 5.05 16.82
N ARG A 171 -5.14 5.96 16.25
CA ARG A 171 -4.42 6.98 17.04
C ARG A 171 -5.38 7.96 17.71
N GLU A 172 -6.33 8.49 16.98
CA GLU A 172 -7.34 9.43 17.52
C GLU A 172 -8.20 8.81 18.60
N CYS A 173 -8.55 7.52 18.45
CA CYS A 173 -9.32 6.79 19.43
C CYS A 173 -8.48 6.19 20.58
N ASN A 174 -7.17 6.37 20.59
CA ASN A 174 -6.24 5.74 21.55
C ASN A 174 -6.32 4.21 21.56
N PHE A 175 -6.54 3.59 20.39
CA PHE A 175 -6.69 2.14 20.22
C PHE A 175 -5.37 1.41 19.94
N TYR A 176 -4.24 1.95 20.30
CA TYR A 176 -2.93 1.33 20.13
C TYR A 176 -2.31 0.92 21.48
N ASN A 177 -1.38 -0.05 21.44
CA ASN A 177 -0.76 -0.60 22.64
C ASN A 177 0.08 0.41 23.42
N THR A 178 0.96 1.14 22.72
CA THR A 178 1.80 2.18 23.31
C THR A 178 2.03 3.31 22.30
N LYS A 179 2.51 4.45 22.78
CA LYS A 179 2.82 5.60 21.94
C LYS A 179 3.81 5.29 20.79
N ASN A 180 4.64 4.25 20.97
CA ASN A 180 5.66 3.83 20.02
C ASN A 180 5.30 2.53 19.27
N ASP A 181 4.19 1.89 19.64
CA ASP A 181 3.69 0.66 19.02
C ASP A 181 2.36 0.95 18.34
N GLY A 182 2.40 1.10 17.02
CA GLY A 182 1.21 1.39 16.20
C GLY A 182 0.26 0.19 16.02
N HIS A 183 0.48 -0.93 16.72
CA HIS A 183 -0.45 -2.06 16.66
C HIS A 183 -1.69 -1.80 17.52
N PRO A 184 -2.88 -2.24 17.08
CA PRO A 184 -4.09 -2.06 17.84
C PRO A 184 -4.02 -2.78 19.20
N ASN A 185 -4.53 -2.14 20.24
CA ASN A 185 -4.80 -2.80 21.52
C ASN A 185 -6.09 -3.64 21.43
N THR A 186 -6.50 -4.24 22.54
CA THR A 186 -7.70 -5.09 22.58
C THR A 186 -8.97 -4.34 22.13
N ASP A 187 -9.10 -3.06 22.47
CA ASP A 187 -10.27 -2.26 22.08
C ASP A 187 -10.19 -1.85 20.61
N GLY A 188 -9.00 -1.57 20.09
CA GLY A 188 -8.76 -1.36 18.67
C GLY A 188 -9.12 -2.59 17.84
N HIS A 189 -8.77 -3.79 18.29
CA HIS A 189 -9.16 -5.03 17.60
C HIS A 189 -10.68 -5.29 17.59
N LYS A 190 -11.42 -4.74 18.56
CA LYS A 190 -12.89 -4.85 18.57
C LYS A 190 -13.58 -3.78 17.74
N ALA A 191 -12.91 -2.64 17.50
CA ALA A 191 -13.47 -1.49 16.78
C ALA A 191 -13.32 -1.60 15.25
N ILE A 192 -12.45 -2.50 14.77
CA ILE A 192 -12.20 -2.81 13.37
C ILE A 192 -13.02 -4.04 12.98
#